data_88653e7b4c746bcdf6faacee39af6dcd
#
_entry.id   88653e7b4c746bcdf6faacee39af6dcd
#
_cell.length_a   1.000
_cell.length_b   1.000
_cell.length_c   1.000
_cell.angle_alpha   90.00
_cell.angle_beta   90.00
_cell.angle_gamma   90.00
#
_symmetry.space_group_name_H-M   'P 1'
#
loop_
_entity.id
_entity.type
_entity.pdbx_description
1 polymer ?
#
loop_
_entity_poly.entity_id
_entity_poly.type
_entity_poly.pdbx_seq_one_letter_code
_entity_poly.pdbx_strand_id
1 'polypeptide(L)'
;MSRVIALLVACLLLASCSSFPRPGGAPPSDGLTAQAIFDRSLAAHGGDLRRHPGDINLSTDGRWYALIQRIQPVVTDAGFRIRSEERYRPSEGLYAVRHTGPDGTKHVVRSTAGLRVAYNGTETDDDEKRAATAMTNDAFRMFHFGPTFFLDRMASLERLPDAREDGRRFHRLLATLRPGFGRAEQDRAVLWIDAGTARLYRIHQTIDGFPTTVGAHVDTTFLEYRAVGPYLLPVRFLERVRGPLRIKAHEWRVTGIDLDRGWRAADVIDPHGFGGAAARPATPIAP
;
A
#
# COMPACT_ATOMS: atom_id res chain seq x y z
N MET A 1 -37.24 28.01 6.21
CA MET A 1 -35.91 28.43 6.66
C MET A 1 -35.21 27.38 7.54
N SER A 2 -35.88 26.76 8.50
CA SER A 2 -35.28 25.83 9.48
C SER A 2 -34.60 24.57 8.85
N ARG A 3 -35.18 23.95 7.83
CA ARG A 3 -34.64 22.72 7.22
C ARG A 3 -33.37 22.95 6.36
N VAL A 4 -33.26 24.10 5.73
CA VAL A 4 -32.09 24.47 4.92
C VAL A 4 -30.90 24.78 5.83
N ILE A 5 -31.16 25.47 6.96
CA ILE A 5 -30.13 25.76 7.96
C ILE A 5 -29.65 24.48 8.64
N ALA A 6 -30.56 23.55 8.95
CA ALA A 6 -30.20 22.25 9.51
C ALA A 6 -29.35 21.40 8.52
N LEU A 7 -29.66 21.45 7.21
CA LEU A 7 -28.87 20.78 6.19
C LEU A 7 -27.48 21.41 6.02
N LEU A 8 -27.39 22.74 6.04
CA LEU A 8 -26.11 23.46 5.99
C LEU A 8 -25.24 23.21 7.24
N VAL A 9 -25.84 23.18 8.42
CA VAL A 9 -25.14 22.83 9.66
C VAL A 9 -24.68 21.35 9.66
N ALA A 10 -25.51 20.43 9.14
CA ALA A 10 -25.13 19.03 8.98
C ALA A 10 -23.98 18.86 7.96
N CYS A 11 -24.01 19.61 6.85
CA CYS A 11 -22.90 19.63 5.90
C CYS A 11 -21.62 20.26 6.49
N LEU A 12 -21.73 21.28 7.31
CA LEU A 12 -20.60 21.89 8.01
C LEU A 12 -20.01 20.98 9.10
N LEU A 13 -20.83 20.19 9.78
CA LEU A 13 -20.38 19.20 10.78
C LEU A 13 -19.73 17.96 10.13
N LEU A 14 -20.10 17.64 8.89
CA LEU A 14 -19.44 16.59 8.10
C LEU A 14 -18.12 17.06 7.49
N ALA A 15 -17.89 18.35 7.38
CA ALA A 15 -16.64 18.98 6.94
C ALA A 15 -15.59 19.10 8.07
N SER A 16 -15.61 18.22 9.06
CA SER A 16 -14.44 17.97 9.90
C SER A 16 -13.36 17.35 9.00
N CYS A 17 -12.80 18.17 8.13
CA CYS A 17 -11.67 17.84 7.28
C CYS A 17 -10.56 17.31 8.19
N SER A 18 -10.35 16.00 8.22
CA SER A 18 -9.11 15.49 8.77
C SER A 18 -8.01 15.98 7.85
N SER A 19 -7.33 17.05 8.25
CA SER A 19 -6.19 17.55 7.49
C SER A 19 -5.08 16.50 7.51
N PHE A 20 -4.40 16.34 6.39
CA PHE A 20 -3.19 15.53 6.37
C PHE A 20 -2.17 16.11 7.36
N PRO A 21 -1.47 15.31 8.17
CA PRO A 21 -0.49 15.79 9.13
C PRO A 21 0.56 16.69 8.48
N ARG A 22 0.87 17.79 9.16
CA ARG A 22 1.88 18.77 8.72
C ARG A 22 3.11 18.67 9.60
N PRO A 23 4.29 19.08 9.10
CA PRO A 23 5.45 19.33 9.95
C PRO A 23 5.07 20.29 11.06
N GLY A 24 5.58 20.05 12.26
CA GLY A 24 5.36 20.95 13.40
C GLY A 24 5.20 20.21 14.71
N GLY A 25 5.38 20.96 15.80
CA GLY A 25 5.48 20.44 17.16
C GLY A 25 6.91 19.99 17.51
N ALA A 26 7.29 20.17 18.78
CA ALA A 26 8.58 19.69 19.25
C ALA A 26 8.60 18.15 19.19
N PRO A 27 9.60 17.54 18.58
CA PRO A 27 9.79 16.09 18.68
C PRO A 27 9.99 15.69 20.15
N PRO A 28 9.64 14.43 20.49
CA PRO A 28 9.91 13.92 21.85
C PRO A 28 11.38 14.06 22.24
N SER A 29 11.63 14.34 23.50
CA SER A 29 12.98 14.56 24.08
C SER A 29 13.77 13.26 24.35
N ASP A 30 13.35 12.13 23.74
CA ASP A 30 13.99 10.82 23.96
C ASP A 30 15.29 10.60 23.16
N GLY A 31 15.77 11.62 22.44
CA GLY A 31 17.00 11.59 21.65
C GLY A 31 16.95 10.75 20.36
N LEU A 32 15.79 10.14 20.02
CA LEU A 32 15.68 9.33 18.80
C LEU A 32 15.44 10.20 17.58
N THR A 33 16.27 10.04 16.57
CA THR A 33 16.07 10.69 15.25
C THR A 33 15.04 9.94 14.42
N ALA A 34 14.44 10.62 13.46
CA ALA A 34 13.53 9.99 12.49
C ALA A 34 14.21 8.81 11.77
N GLN A 35 15.45 8.99 11.34
CA GLN A 35 16.23 7.95 10.66
C GLN A 35 16.46 6.74 11.56
N ALA A 36 16.86 6.93 12.82
CA ALA A 36 17.08 5.83 13.74
C ALA A 36 15.80 5.00 14.01
N ILE A 37 14.65 5.65 14.06
CA ILE A 37 13.35 4.97 14.21
C ILE A 37 13.02 4.18 12.93
N PHE A 38 13.23 4.77 11.76
CA PHE A 38 13.00 4.09 10.48
C PHE A 38 13.92 2.88 10.31
N ASP A 39 15.21 3.00 10.62
CA ASP A 39 16.19 1.91 10.53
C ASP A 39 15.84 0.75 11.45
N ARG A 40 15.38 1.04 12.69
CA ARG A 40 14.86 0.02 13.59
C ARG A 40 13.63 -0.69 13.02
N SER A 41 12.74 0.06 12.38
CA SER A 41 11.55 -0.53 11.74
C SER A 41 11.95 -1.40 10.56
N LEU A 42 12.87 -0.94 9.73
CA LEU A 42 13.40 -1.74 8.62
C LEU A 42 14.04 -3.04 9.12
N ALA A 43 14.85 -2.97 10.15
CA ALA A 43 15.47 -4.16 10.79
C ALA A 43 14.41 -5.12 11.37
N ALA A 44 13.37 -4.58 12.03
CA ALA A 44 12.27 -5.38 12.58
C ALA A 44 11.44 -6.12 11.51
N HIS A 45 11.51 -5.65 10.25
CA HIS A 45 10.89 -6.30 9.10
C HIS A 45 11.84 -7.21 8.30
N GLY A 46 13.08 -7.46 8.81
CA GLY A 46 14.05 -8.32 8.16
C GLY A 46 15.02 -7.61 7.22
N GLY A 47 15.04 -6.27 7.23
CA GLY A 47 15.97 -5.45 6.45
C GLY A 47 15.49 -5.09 5.06
N ASP A 48 16.44 -4.77 4.18
CA ASP A 48 16.19 -4.32 2.83
C ASP A 48 15.82 -5.49 1.89
N LEU A 49 14.53 -5.70 1.72
CA LEU A 49 13.99 -6.77 0.88
C LEU A 49 14.37 -6.64 -0.61
N ARG A 50 14.78 -5.45 -1.09
CA ARG A 50 15.27 -5.25 -2.47
C ARG A 50 16.57 -6.03 -2.74
N ARG A 51 17.28 -6.43 -1.68
CA ARG A 51 18.50 -7.24 -1.78
C ARG A 51 18.24 -8.73 -1.79
N HIS A 52 16.98 -9.16 -1.68
CA HIS A 52 16.65 -10.57 -1.78
C HIS A 52 17.02 -11.12 -3.17
N PRO A 53 17.86 -12.16 -3.26
CA PRO A 53 18.37 -12.63 -4.56
C PRO A 53 17.36 -13.43 -5.37
N GLY A 54 16.38 -14.03 -4.69
CA GLY A 54 15.36 -14.89 -5.30
C GLY A 54 14.05 -14.15 -5.59
N ASP A 55 13.01 -14.92 -5.68
CA ASP A 55 11.65 -14.41 -5.89
C ASP A 55 10.81 -14.46 -4.62
N ILE A 56 9.81 -13.58 -4.57
CA ILE A 56 8.80 -13.53 -3.52
C ILE A 56 7.44 -13.73 -4.17
N ASN A 57 6.68 -14.67 -3.65
CA ASN A 57 5.39 -15.08 -4.19
C ASN A 57 4.29 -14.84 -3.17
N LEU A 58 3.20 -14.18 -3.61
CA LEU A 58 2.03 -13.93 -2.78
C LEU A 58 0.77 -14.35 -3.52
N SER A 59 -0.17 -14.86 -2.74
CA SER A 59 -1.59 -14.96 -3.12
C SER A 59 -2.39 -14.10 -2.19
N THR A 60 -3.32 -13.33 -2.73
CA THR A 60 -4.16 -12.45 -1.92
C THR A 60 -5.62 -12.59 -2.29
N ASP A 61 -6.49 -12.36 -1.34
CA ASP A 61 -7.90 -12.09 -1.57
C ASP A 61 -8.36 -10.87 -0.77
N GLY A 62 -9.47 -10.30 -1.20
CA GLY A 62 -10.00 -9.16 -0.49
C GLY A 62 -11.32 -8.66 -1.05
N ARG A 63 -11.74 -7.53 -0.51
CA ARG A 63 -12.99 -6.89 -0.92
C ARG A 63 -12.85 -5.39 -0.97
N TRP A 64 -13.51 -4.81 -1.93
CA TRP A 64 -13.79 -3.39 -2.00
C TRP A 64 -15.14 -3.09 -1.38
N TYR A 65 -15.25 -2.03 -0.60
CA TYR A 65 -16.54 -1.59 -0.05
C TYR A 65 -17.36 -0.89 -1.14
N ALA A 66 -18.68 -1.08 -1.12
CA ALA A 66 -19.56 -0.66 -2.22
C ALA A 66 -19.50 0.84 -2.52
N LEU A 67 -19.32 1.69 -1.51
CA LEU A 67 -19.25 3.14 -1.73
C LEU A 67 -18.00 3.54 -2.51
N ILE A 68 -16.83 3.00 -2.16
CA ILE A 68 -15.60 3.33 -2.89
C ILE A 68 -15.65 2.84 -4.34
N GLN A 69 -16.27 1.68 -4.59
CA GLN A 69 -16.44 1.18 -5.95
C GLN A 69 -17.28 2.15 -6.82
N ARG A 70 -18.30 2.80 -6.23
CA ARG A 70 -19.15 3.75 -6.95
C ARG A 70 -18.46 5.07 -7.25
N ILE A 71 -17.64 5.58 -6.32
CA ILE A 71 -17.01 6.89 -6.48
C ILE A 71 -15.63 6.82 -7.14
N GLN A 72 -15.00 5.64 -7.16
CA GLN A 72 -13.69 5.41 -7.78
C GLN A 72 -13.68 4.10 -8.58
N PRO A 73 -14.56 3.94 -9.60
CA PRO A 73 -14.70 2.66 -10.31
C PRO A 73 -13.40 2.25 -11.04
N VAL A 74 -12.70 3.20 -11.65
CA VAL A 74 -11.46 2.93 -12.39
C VAL A 74 -10.30 2.57 -11.45
N VAL A 75 -10.22 3.24 -10.29
CA VAL A 75 -9.18 2.96 -9.28
C VAL A 75 -9.41 1.62 -8.62
N THR A 76 -10.64 1.30 -8.25
CA THR A 76 -10.95 0.01 -7.62
C THR A 76 -10.85 -1.15 -8.60
N ASP A 77 -11.32 -0.93 -9.82
CA ASP A 77 -11.33 -1.93 -10.90
C ASP A 77 -11.87 -3.30 -10.40
N ALA A 78 -12.94 -3.22 -9.61
CA ALA A 78 -13.44 -4.33 -8.79
C ALA A 78 -13.90 -5.54 -9.62
N GLY A 79 -14.28 -5.33 -10.88
CA GLY A 79 -14.61 -6.41 -11.82
C GLY A 79 -13.45 -7.36 -12.07
N PHE A 80 -12.21 -6.90 -11.92
CA PHE A 80 -10.99 -7.71 -12.13
C PHE A 80 -10.21 -7.97 -10.84
N ARG A 81 -10.45 -7.24 -9.74
CA ARG A 81 -9.57 -7.22 -8.57
C ARG A 81 -10.26 -7.74 -7.31
N ILE A 82 -10.50 -9.06 -7.24
CA ILE A 82 -10.99 -9.77 -6.05
C ILE A 82 -9.92 -10.67 -5.45
N ARG A 83 -9.07 -11.25 -6.30
CA ARG A 83 -7.93 -12.08 -5.92
C ARG A 83 -6.73 -11.66 -6.72
N SER A 84 -5.53 -11.92 -6.19
CA SER A 84 -4.31 -11.79 -6.98
C SER A 84 -3.32 -12.92 -6.71
N GLU A 85 -2.54 -13.21 -7.73
CA GLU A 85 -1.29 -13.94 -7.67
C GLU A 85 -0.19 -12.96 -8.03
N GLU A 86 0.81 -12.84 -7.16
CA GLU A 86 1.85 -11.83 -7.30
C GLU A 86 3.23 -12.48 -7.29
N ARG A 87 4.11 -11.98 -8.14
CA ARG A 87 5.49 -12.43 -8.29
C ARG A 87 6.38 -11.21 -8.23
N TYR A 88 7.35 -11.25 -7.36
CA TYR A 88 8.31 -10.18 -7.20
C TYR A 88 9.73 -10.73 -7.26
N ARG A 89 10.58 -10.12 -8.11
CA ARG A 89 12.02 -10.34 -8.15
C ARG A 89 12.73 -9.05 -7.77
N PRO A 90 13.03 -8.88 -6.47
CA PRO A 90 13.44 -7.57 -5.93
C PRO A 90 14.74 -7.06 -6.54
N SER A 91 15.73 -7.93 -6.70
CA SER A 91 17.04 -7.59 -7.28
C SER A 91 16.99 -7.12 -8.73
N GLU A 92 15.90 -7.47 -9.46
CA GLU A 92 15.66 -7.05 -10.84
C GLU A 92 14.67 -5.89 -10.95
N GLY A 93 14.11 -5.43 -9.82
CA GLY A 93 13.04 -4.42 -9.81
C GLY A 93 11.78 -4.86 -10.53
N LEU A 94 11.59 -6.19 -10.72
CA LEU A 94 10.45 -6.76 -11.42
C LEU A 94 9.35 -7.12 -10.42
N TYR A 95 8.14 -6.61 -10.69
CA TYR A 95 6.91 -6.94 -9.96
C TYR A 95 5.79 -7.22 -10.95
N ALA A 96 5.20 -8.40 -10.88
CA ALA A 96 4.06 -8.76 -11.68
C ALA A 96 2.92 -9.29 -10.83
N VAL A 97 1.69 -8.95 -11.23
CA VAL A 97 0.48 -9.40 -10.57
C VAL A 97 -0.59 -9.78 -11.58
N ARG A 98 -1.20 -10.95 -11.37
CA ARG A 98 -2.41 -11.36 -12.06
C ARG A 98 -3.57 -11.28 -11.09
N HIS A 99 -4.42 -10.29 -11.31
CA HIS A 99 -5.70 -10.18 -10.61
C HIS A 99 -6.76 -11.03 -11.31
N THR A 100 -7.74 -11.49 -10.54
CA THR A 100 -8.91 -12.22 -11.03
C THR A 100 -10.16 -11.70 -10.35
N GLY A 101 -11.21 -11.51 -11.12
CA GLY A 101 -12.52 -11.07 -10.67
C GLY A 101 -13.65 -11.59 -11.59
N PRO A 102 -14.88 -11.14 -11.38
CA PRO A 102 -16.04 -11.59 -12.18
C PRO A 102 -15.92 -11.25 -13.67
N ASP A 103 -15.24 -10.17 -14.05
CA ASP A 103 -15.08 -9.74 -15.44
C ASP A 103 -13.87 -10.39 -16.13
N GLY A 104 -13.09 -11.21 -15.41
CA GLY A 104 -11.97 -11.94 -15.95
C GLY A 104 -10.65 -11.67 -15.23
N THR A 105 -9.59 -11.53 -16.00
CA THR A 105 -8.22 -11.37 -15.49
C THR A 105 -7.63 -10.02 -15.89
N LYS A 106 -6.84 -9.45 -14.97
CA LYS A 106 -6.00 -8.29 -15.24
C LYS A 106 -4.57 -8.65 -14.88
N HIS A 107 -3.68 -8.51 -15.84
CA HIS A 107 -2.24 -8.74 -15.65
C HIS A 107 -1.48 -7.41 -15.68
N VAL A 108 -0.65 -7.20 -14.68
CA VAL A 108 0.16 -5.99 -14.54
C VAL A 108 1.60 -6.40 -14.36
N VAL A 109 2.49 -5.83 -15.15
CA VAL A 109 3.94 -6.01 -15.01
C VAL A 109 4.58 -4.64 -14.83
N ARG A 110 5.34 -4.49 -13.77
CA ARG A 110 6.17 -3.32 -13.50
C ARG A 110 7.64 -3.74 -13.49
N SER A 111 8.44 -3.08 -14.30
CA SER A 111 9.87 -3.30 -14.42
C SER A 111 10.61 -1.99 -14.67
N THR A 112 11.93 -2.05 -14.87
CA THR A 112 12.72 -0.90 -15.30
C THR A 112 12.31 -0.37 -16.68
N ALA A 113 11.68 -1.20 -17.52
CA ALA A 113 11.11 -0.79 -18.82
C ALA A 113 9.75 -0.08 -18.71
N GLY A 114 9.16 -0.01 -17.50
CA GLY A 114 7.89 0.67 -17.26
C GLY A 114 6.76 -0.24 -16.80
N LEU A 115 5.53 0.21 -17.04
CA LEU A 115 4.29 -0.45 -16.65
C LEU A 115 3.56 -0.99 -17.88
N ARG A 116 3.25 -2.30 -17.87
CA ARG A 116 2.36 -2.96 -18.82
C ARG A 116 1.09 -3.41 -18.11
N VAL A 117 -0.05 -3.25 -18.76
CA VAL A 117 -1.36 -3.66 -18.23
C VAL A 117 -2.11 -4.39 -19.33
N ALA A 118 -2.62 -5.57 -19.02
CA ALA A 118 -3.45 -6.35 -19.93
C ALA A 118 -4.74 -6.81 -19.24
N TYR A 119 -5.84 -6.78 -19.95
CA TYR A 119 -7.14 -7.29 -19.53
C TYR A 119 -7.51 -8.48 -20.40
N ASN A 120 -7.80 -9.63 -19.79
CA ASN A 120 -8.12 -10.87 -20.47
C ASN A 120 -7.11 -11.25 -21.59
N GLY A 121 -5.82 -11.01 -21.29
CA GLY A 121 -4.71 -11.30 -22.21
C GLY A 121 -4.40 -10.23 -23.24
N THR A 122 -5.22 -9.17 -23.36
CA THR A 122 -5.02 -8.07 -24.30
C THR A 122 -4.44 -6.84 -23.61
N GLU A 123 -3.31 -6.33 -24.08
CA GLU A 123 -2.73 -5.08 -23.57
C GLU A 123 -3.68 -3.89 -23.83
N THR A 124 -3.71 -2.97 -22.88
CA THR A 124 -4.54 -1.76 -22.98
C THR A 124 -3.68 -0.52 -23.17
N ASP A 125 -4.12 0.34 -24.10
CA ASP A 125 -3.60 1.69 -24.32
C ASP A 125 -4.43 2.76 -23.61
N ASP A 126 -5.49 2.36 -22.89
CA ASP A 126 -6.32 3.25 -22.11
C ASP A 126 -5.51 3.94 -21.01
N ASP A 127 -5.24 5.23 -21.19
CA ASP A 127 -4.36 6.01 -20.32
C ASP A 127 -4.92 6.16 -18.91
N GLU A 128 -6.25 6.25 -18.77
CA GLU A 128 -6.92 6.33 -17.47
C GLU A 128 -6.74 5.03 -16.67
N LYS A 129 -6.98 3.88 -17.28
CA LYS A 129 -6.74 2.57 -16.66
C LYS A 129 -5.29 2.34 -16.31
N ARG A 130 -4.37 2.77 -17.17
CA ARG A 130 -2.93 2.66 -16.93
C ARG A 130 -2.49 3.54 -15.76
N ALA A 131 -2.98 4.79 -15.68
CA ALA A 131 -2.68 5.72 -14.59
C ALA A 131 -3.20 5.22 -13.24
N ALA A 132 -4.47 4.79 -13.18
CA ALA A 132 -5.07 4.21 -11.99
C ALA A 132 -4.33 2.94 -11.55
N THR A 133 -3.93 2.10 -12.51
CA THR A 133 -3.15 0.88 -12.23
C THR A 133 -1.75 1.21 -11.70
N ALA A 134 -1.08 2.22 -12.23
CA ALA A 134 0.23 2.65 -11.72
C ALA A 134 0.15 3.02 -10.23
N MET A 135 -0.83 3.82 -9.85
CA MET A 135 -1.04 4.25 -8.47
C MET A 135 -1.39 3.07 -7.55
N THR A 136 -2.36 2.24 -7.93
CA THR A 136 -2.76 1.10 -7.11
C THR A 136 -1.69 0.03 -7.00
N ASN A 137 -0.90 -0.19 -8.06
CA ASN A 137 0.23 -1.11 -8.03
C ASN A 137 1.31 -0.66 -7.03
N ASP A 138 1.63 0.65 -6.99
CA ASP A 138 2.55 1.19 -5.99
C ASP A 138 2.01 1.04 -4.57
N ALA A 139 0.71 1.32 -4.36
CA ALA A 139 0.08 1.17 -3.05
C ALA A 139 0.15 -0.29 -2.55
N PHE A 140 -0.16 -1.28 -3.39
CA PHE A 140 -0.08 -2.69 -2.99
C PHE A 140 1.35 -3.15 -2.72
N ARG A 141 2.33 -2.70 -3.50
CA ARG A 141 3.74 -2.94 -3.20
C ARG A 141 4.14 -2.38 -1.84
N MET A 142 3.67 -1.18 -1.50
CA MET A 142 3.89 -0.60 -0.18
C MET A 142 3.22 -1.44 0.93
N PHE A 143 2.02 -1.95 0.71
CA PHE A 143 1.33 -2.79 1.68
C PHE A 143 2.07 -4.10 1.93
N HIS A 144 2.59 -4.74 0.88
CA HIS A 144 3.27 -6.02 1.01
C HIS A 144 4.69 -5.91 1.54
N PHE A 145 5.41 -4.86 1.16
CA PHE A 145 6.84 -4.74 1.44
C PHE A 145 7.20 -3.72 2.54
N GLY A 146 6.19 -3.03 3.08
CA GLY A 146 6.33 -2.17 4.26
C GLY A 146 7.46 -1.14 4.13
N PRO A 147 8.37 -1.05 5.12
CA PRO A 147 9.42 -0.03 5.14
C PRO A 147 10.35 -0.07 3.93
N THR A 148 10.56 -1.23 3.33
CA THR A 148 11.42 -1.37 2.13
C THR A 148 10.92 -0.51 0.96
N PHE A 149 9.60 -0.33 0.80
CA PHE A 149 9.03 0.48 -0.27
C PHE A 149 9.52 1.94 -0.27
N PHE A 150 9.88 2.45 0.91
CA PHE A 150 10.28 3.86 1.07
C PHE A 150 11.74 4.13 0.73
N LEU A 151 12.60 3.10 0.71
CA LEU A 151 14.06 3.26 0.66
C LEU A 151 14.58 4.00 -0.59
N ASP A 152 13.90 3.85 -1.74
CA ASP A 152 14.27 4.46 -3.02
C ASP A 152 13.40 5.66 -3.41
N ARG A 153 12.44 6.04 -2.56
CA ARG A 153 11.48 7.11 -2.83
C ARG A 153 11.47 8.22 -1.79
N MET A 154 12.08 7.99 -0.65
CA MET A 154 12.05 8.92 0.47
C MET A 154 13.05 10.07 0.26
N ALA A 155 12.53 11.23 -0.17
CA ALA A 155 13.31 12.45 -0.37
C ALA A 155 13.60 13.19 0.94
N SER A 156 12.69 13.09 1.93
CA SER A 156 12.91 13.59 3.29
C SER A 156 12.17 12.75 4.32
N LEU A 157 12.65 12.78 5.56
CA LEU A 157 12.05 12.10 6.69
C LEU A 157 12.11 12.99 7.93
N GLU A 158 10.96 13.28 8.51
CA GLU A 158 10.83 14.14 9.69
C GLU A 158 10.11 13.40 10.81
N ARG A 159 10.54 13.62 12.06
CA ARG A 159 9.84 13.06 13.21
C ARG A 159 8.72 13.99 13.64
N LEU A 160 7.50 13.46 13.71
CA LEU A 160 6.35 14.10 14.31
C LEU A 160 6.23 13.76 15.81
N PRO A 161 5.44 14.50 16.59
CA PRO A 161 5.08 14.09 17.95
C PRO A 161 4.50 12.67 17.96
N ASP A 162 4.89 11.88 18.97
CA ASP A 162 4.36 10.52 19.13
C ASP A 162 2.84 10.52 19.30
N ALA A 163 2.19 9.41 18.97
CA ALA A 163 0.78 9.20 19.19
C ALA A 163 0.52 8.03 20.14
N ARG A 164 -0.67 8.02 20.75
CA ARG A 164 -1.20 6.88 21.50
C ARG A 164 -2.53 6.47 20.91
N GLU A 165 -2.69 5.15 20.71
CA GLU A 165 -3.94 4.54 20.24
C GLU A 165 -4.06 3.16 20.90
N ASP A 166 -5.21 2.84 21.47
CA ASP A 166 -5.50 1.57 22.15
C ASP A 166 -4.41 1.15 23.18
N GLY A 167 -3.94 2.12 23.99
CA GLY A 167 -2.92 1.91 25.02
C GLY A 167 -1.47 1.76 24.49
N ARG A 168 -1.27 1.71 23.18
CA ARG A 168 0.04 1.58 22.53
C ARG A 168 0.60 2.95 22.16
N ARG A 169 1.93 3.09 22.21
CA ARG A 169 2.66 4.28 21.77
C ARG A 169 3.24 4.04 20.38
N PHE A 170 3.12 5.05 19.52
CA PHE A 170 3.63 5.01 18.16
C PHE A 170 4.53 6.21 17.90
N HIS A 171 5.72 5.95 17.39
CA HIS A 171 6.52 6.96 16.73
C HIS A 171 5.87 7.29 15.39
N ARG A 172 5.82 8.57 15.03
CA ARG A 172 5.28 9.00 13.74
C ARG A 172 6.35 9.68 12.93
N LEU A 173 6.54 9.20 11.71
CA LEU A 173 7.53 9.73 10.78
C LEU A 173 6.81 10.26 9.54
N LEU A 174 7.02 11.53 9.21
CA LEU A 174 6.53 12.14 7.97
C LEU A 174 7.61 11.99 6.90
N ALA A 175 7.32 11.20 5.88
CA ALA A 175 8.15 11.02 4.70
C ALA A 175 7.57 11.82 3.53
N THR A 176 8.45 12.50 2.78
CA THR A 176 8.15 13.02 1.44
C THR A 176 8.67 12.01 0.42
N LEU A 177 7.80 11.58 -0.48
CA LEU A 177 8.11 10.58 -1.50
C LEU A 177 8.32 11.26 -2.85
N ARG A 178 9.44 10.97 -3.52
CA ARG A 178 9.74 11.37 -4.90
C ARG A 178 10.45 10.23 -5.64
N PRO A 179 9.78 9.61 -6.63
CA PRO A 179 8.41 9.88 -7.10
C PRO A 179 7.36 9.45 -6.05
N GLY A 180 6.17 10.04 -6.17
CA GLY A 180 4.99 9.65 -5.41
C GLY A 180 4.38 8.34 -5.92
N PHE A 181 3.10 8.12 -5.65
CA PHE A 181 2.38 6.95 -6.13
C PHE A 181 1.94 7.13 -7.59
N GLY A 182 2.12 6.10 -8.39
CA GLY A 182 1.72 6.12 -9.79
C GLY A 182 2.44 7.19 -10.59
N ARG A 183 1.70 8.22 -11.00
CA ARG A 183 2.21 9.35 -11.79
C ARG A 183 2.45 10.62 -10.97
N ALA A 184 2.23 10.58 -9.66
CA ALA A 184 2.51 11.74 -8.82
C ALA A 184 4.00 12.07 -8.82
N GLU A 185 4.33 13.34 -9.01
CA GLU A 185 5.70 13.82 -8.82
C GLU A 185 6.12 13.66 -7.35
N GLN A 186 5.17 13.92 -6.45
CA GLN A 186 5.40 13.86 -5.02
C GLN A 186 4.13 13.41 -4.29
N ASP A 187 4.32 12.60 -3.27
CA ASP A 187 3.33 12.29 -2.24
C ASP A 187 3.95 12.41 -0.85
N ARG A 188 3.12 12.34 0.18
CA ARG A 188 3.54 12.33 1.58
C ARG A 188 2.95 11.13 2.29
N ALA A 189 3.73 10.56 3.21
CA ALA A 189 3.29 9.45 4.03
C ALA A 189 3.69 9.66 5.49
N VAL A 190 2.78 9.40 6.43
CA VAL A 190 3.10 9.32 7.85
C VAL A 190 3.12 7.85 8.25
N LEU A 191 4.31 7.38 8.60
CA LEU A 191 4.53 6.03 9.10
C LEU A 191 4.30 6.01 10.61
N TRP A 192 3.41 5.15 11.08
CA TRP A 192 3.17 4.88 12.48
C TRP A 192 3.91 3.63 12.87
N ILE A 193 4.97 3.77 13.63
CA ILE A 193 5.86 2.70 14.04
C ILE A 193 5.64 2.43 15.53
N ASP A 194 5.27 1.21 15.87
CA ASP A 194 5.06 0.79 17.25
C ASP A 194 6.33 0.95 18.06
N ALA A 195 6.27 1.70 19.16
CA ALA A 195 7.46 2.03 19.95
C ALA A 195 8.05 0.85 20.72
N GLY A 196 7.27 -0.20 20.96
CA GLY A 196 7.72 -1.40 21.66
C GLY A 196 8.33 -2.46 20.74
N THR A 197 7.72 -2.64 19.56
CA THR A 197 8.09 -3.71 18.60
C THR A 197 8.85 -3.22 17.39
N ALA A 198 8.90 -1.90 17.15
CA ALA A 198 9.40 -1.25 15.95
C ALA A 198 8.68 -1.66 14.65
N ARG A 199 7.53 -2.35 14.73
CA ARG A 199 6.74 -2.75 13.57
C ARG A 199 5.97 -1.57 13.00
N LEU A 200 5.84 -1.53 11.69
CA LEU A 200 5.01 -0.55 11.00
C LEU A 200 3.54 -0.91 11.23
N TYR A 201 2.81 -0.09 11.95
CA TYR A 201 1.41 -0.32 12.32
C TYR A 201 0.43 0.25 11.30
N ARG A 202 0.73 1.47 10.81
CA ARG A 202 -0.14 2.21 9.88
C ARG A 202 0.69 3.10 8.98
N ILE A 203 0.22 3.27 7.75
CA ILE A 203 0.69 4.31 6.84
C ILE A 203 -0.51 5.20 6.54
N HIS A 204 -0.35 6.53 6.71
CA HIS A 204 -1.32 7.53 6.32
C HIS A 204 -0.69 8.35 5.19
N GLN A 205 -1.20 8.23 3.96
CA GLN A 205 -0.57 8.81 2.77
C GLN A 205 -1.54 9.64 1.92
N THR A 206 -0.98 10.59 1.16
CA THR A 206 -1.65 11.20 0.01
C THR A 206 -1.63 10.24 -1.18
N ILE A 207 -2.51 10.43 -2.14
CA ILE A 207 -2.64 9.60 -3.34
C ILE A 207 -2.91 10.49 -4.56
N ASP A 208 -2.01 11.43 -4.83
CA ASP A 208 -2.19 12.45 -5.86
C ASP A 208 -1.88 11.95 -7.30
N GLY A 209 -1.55 10.66 -7.46
CA GLY A 209 -1.12 10.04 -8.71
C GLY A 209 -2.23 9.75 -9.73
N PHE A 210 -3.49 10.09 -9.42
CA PHE A 210 -4.62 9.92 -10.32
C PHE A 210 -5.58 11.11 -10.21
N PRO A 211 -6.16 11.62 -11.32
CA PRO A 211 -6.90 12.90 -11.30
C PRO A 211 -8.03 12.97 -10.28
N THR A 212 -8.80 11.89 -10.12
CA THR A 212 -9.95 11.88 -9.18
C THR A 212 -9.55 11.64 -7.73
N THR A 213 -8.28 11.41 -7.44
CA THR A 213 -7.75 11.22 -6.08
C THR A 213 -6.89 12.39 -5.59
N VAL A 214 -6.65 13.39 -6.41
CA VAL A 214 -5.89 14.59 -6.04
C VAL A 214 -6.52 15.27 -4.82
N GLY A 215 -5.71 15.52 -3.79
CA GLY A 215 -6.13 16.08 -2.51
C GLY A 215 -6.80 15.07 -1.56
N ALA A 216 -7.01 13.83 -1.99
CA ALA A 216 -7.44 12.76 -1.09
C ALA A 216 -6.24 12.21 -0.29
N HIS A 217 -6.56 11.70 0.89
CA HIS A 217 -5.60 10.95 1.68
C HIS A 217 -6.25 9.75 2.36
N VAL A 218 -5.49 8.70 2.48
CA VAL A 218 -5.93 7.40 2.97
C VAL A 218 -5.04 6.91 4.10
N ASP A 219 -5.55 6.06 4.99
CA ASP A 219 -4.70 5.29 5.89
C ASP A 219 -4.88 3.80 5.68
N THR A 220 -3.77 3.08 5.71
CA THR A 220 -3.73 1.62 5.70
C THR A 220 -3.19 1.14 7.03
N THR A 221 -4.01 0.38 7.76
CA THR A 221 -3.63 -0.25 9.02
C THR A 221 -3.26 -1.70 8.76
N PHE A 222 -2.08 -2.11 9.19
CA PHE A 222 -1.61 -3.49 9.14
C PHE A 222 -2.10 -4.23 10.38
N LEU A 223 -2.92 -5.25 10.17
CA LEU A 223 -3.67 -5.94 11.23
C LEU A 223 -2.98 -7.24 11.67
N GLU A 224 -2.16 -7.82 10.80
CA GLU A 224 -1.50 -9.10 11.03
C GLU A 224 -0.18 -9.15 10.27
N TYR A 225 0.80 -9.81 10.86
CA TYR A 225 2.13 -10.04 10.28
C TYR A 225 2.48 -11.52 10.31
N ARG A 226 3.35 -11.96 9.38
CA ARG A 226 3.94 -13.31 9.37
C ARG A 226 5.42 -13.27 9.06
N ALA A 227 6.17 -14.16 9.69
CA ALA A 227 7.55 -14.41 9.31
C ALA A 227 7.59 -15.28 8.05
N VAL A 228 8.44 -14.90 7.09
CA VAL A 228 8.67 -15.63 5.85
C VAL A 228 10.16 -15.57 5.55
N GLY A 229 10.87 -16.66 5.80
CA GLY A 229 12.33 -16.62 5.82
C GLY A 229 12.83 -15.57 6.83
N PRO A 230 13.72 -14.66 6.41
CA PRO A 230 14.23 -13.61 7.28
C PRO A 230 13.28 -12.42 7.44
N TYR A 231 12.17 -12.36 6.69
CA TYR A 231 11.30 -11.20 6.61
C TYR A 231 10.07 -11.33 7.50
N LEU A 232 9.62 -10.21 8.04
CA LEU A 232 8.33 -10.04 8.70
C LEU A 232 7.42 -9.22 7.78
N LEU A 233 6.46 -9.89 7.13
CA LEU A 233 5.62 -9.28 6.10
C LEU A 233 4.19 -9.09 6.58
N PRO A 234 3.52 -7.96 6.21
CA PRO A 234 2.12 -7.75 6.51
C PRO A 234 1.25 -8.73 5.71
N VAL A 235 0.30 -9.39 6.39
CA VAL A 235 -0.57 -10.37 5.74
C VAL A 235 -2.06 -10.02 5.83
N ARG A 236 -2.43 -8.99 6.56
CA ARG A 236 -3.79 -8.46 6.58
C ARG A 236 -3.77 -6.95 6.77
N PHE A 237 -4.52 -6.23 5.96
CA PHE A 237 -4.60 -4.78 6.05
C PHE A 237 -5.97 -4.24 5.66
N LEU A 238 -6.30 -3.09 6.25
CA LEU A 238 -7.54 -2.37 6.00
C LEU A 238 -7.20 -0.93 5.64
N GLU A 239 -7.64 -0.50 4.46
CA GLU A 239 -7.52 0.89 4.03
C GLU A 239 -8.82 1.66 4.25
N ARG A 240 -8.66 2.92 4.66
CA ARG A 240 -9.73 3.90 4.83
C ARG A 240 -9.36 5.19 4.13
N VAL A 241 -10.29 5.78 3.41
CA VAL A 241 -10.22 7.19 3.04
C VAL A 241 -10.40 8.02 4.30
N ARG A 242 -9.52 9.01 4.51
CA ARG A 242 -9.53 9.92 5.68
C ARG A 242 -9.98 11.33 5.32
N GLY A 243 -9.82 11.72 4.07
CA GLY A 243 -10.25 12.99 3.51
C GLY A 243 -10.41 12.89 2.00
N PRO A 244 -11.38 13.61 1.42
CA PRO A 244 -12.40 14.46 2.09
C PRO A 244 -13.52 13.66 2.80
N LEU A 245 -13.71 12.39 2.47
CA LEU A 245 -14.70 11.51 3.08
C LEU A 245 -14.03 10.53 4.06
N ARG A 246 -14.76 10.09 5.09
CA ARG A 246 -14.28 9.07 6.04
C ARG A 246 -15.00 7.76 5.79
N ILE A 247 -14.44 6.92 4.91
CA ILE A 247 -15.05 5.65 4.53
C ILE A 247 -14.01 4.52 4.47
N LYS A 248 -14.46 3.29 4.69
CA LYS A 248 -13.64 2.12 4.40
C LYS A 248 -13.50 1.97 2.89
N ALA A 249 -12.27 1.78 2.40
CA ALA A 249 -11.98 1.57 0.99
C ALA A 249 -11.93 0.09 0.66
N HIS A 250 -11.04 -0.65 1.28
CA HIS A 250 -10.90 -2.09 1.05
C HIS A 250 -10.27 -2.80 2.25
N GLU A 251 -10.45 -4.11 2.28
CA GLU A 251 -9.77 -5.01 3.21
C GLU A 251 -9.19 -6.18 2.42
N TRP A 252 -7.92 -6.47 2.63
CA TRP A 252 -7.19 -7.53 1.93
C TRP A 252 -6.39 -8.38 2.90
N ARG A 253 -6.18 -9.64 2.51
CA ARG A 253 -5.30 -10.56 3.23
C ARG A 253 -4.45 -11.37 2.24
N VAL A 254 -3.25 -11.68 2.65
CA VAL A 254 -2.37 -12.63 2.01
C VAL A 254 -2.83 -14.04 2.41
N THR A 255 -3.27 -14.84 1.45
CA THR A 255 -3.75 -16.21 1.65
C THR A 255 -2.63 -17.23 1.53
N GLY A 256 -1.55 -16.86 0.88
CA GLY A 256 -0.33 -17.65 0.80
C GLY A 256 0.88 -16.75 0.53
N ILE A 257 2.05 -17.17 1.00
CA ILE A 257 3.31 -16.48 0.77
C ILE A 257 4.49 -17.44 0.89
N ASP A 258 5.40 -17.40 -0.06
CA ASP A 258 6.67 -18.12 -0.02
C ASP A 258 7.79 -17.39 -0.80
N LEU A 259 9.01 -17.89 -0.68
CA LEU A 259 10.22 -17.37 -1.30
C LEU A 259 10.85 -18.43 -2.20
N ASP A 260 11.64 -17.97 -3.18
CA ASP A 260 12.64 -18.78 -3.89
C ASP A 260 12.05 -19.97 -4.66
N ARG A 261 10.97 -19.74 -5.42
CA ARG A 261 10.42 -20.74 -6.35
C ARG A 261 11.25 -20.91 -7.63
N GLY A 262 12.16 -19.98 -7.88
CA GLY A 262 13.03 -20.02 -9.04
C GLY A 262 12.37 -19.52 -10.34
N TRP A 263 11.43 -18.58 -10.25
CA TRP A 263 10.84 -17.93 -11.42
C TRP A 263 11.90 -17.15 -12.19
N ARG A 264 11.90 -17.33 -13.51
CA ARG A 264 12.66 -16.47 -14.42
C ARG A 264 11.84 -15.24 -14.77
N ALA A 265 12.49 -14.14 -15.14
CA ALA A 265 11.80 -12.93 -15.54
C ALA A 265 10.78 -13.18 -16.68
N ALA A 266 11.14 -14.01 -17.67
CA ALA A 266 10.27 -14.36 -18.78
C ALA A 266 8.97 -15.05 -18.32
N ASP A 267 9.04 -15.92 -17.31
CA ASP A 267 7.88 -16.64 -16.79
C ASP A 267 6.90 -15.70 -16.06
N VAL A 268 7.44 -14.62 -15.48
CA VAL A 268 6.66 -13.62 -14.73
C VAL A 268 6.03 -12.58 -15.66
N ILE A 269 6.68 -12.24 -16.75
CA ILE A 269 6.22 -11.21 -17.71
C ILE A 269 5.09 -11.73 -18.60
N ASP A 270 5.08 -13.03 -18.92
CA ASP A 270 4.07 -13.62 -19.79
C ASP A 270 2.71 -13.73 -19.06
N PRO A 271 1.65 -13.04 -19.52
CA PRO A 271 0.33 -13.15 -18.92
C PRO A 271 -0.26 -14.56 -18.97
N HIS A 272 0.14 -15.38 -19.91
CA HIS A 272 -0.28 -16.78 -20.04
C HIS A 272 0.61 -17.71 -19.20
N GLY A 273 1.89 -17.40 -19.09
CA GLY A 273 2.88 -18.15 -18.31
C GLY A 273 2.90 -17.88 -16.81
N PHE A 274 2.11 -16.92 -16.34
CA PHE A 274 2.02 -16.51 -14.92
C PHE A 274 1.52 -17.64 -14.00
N GLY A 275 1.56 -18.84 -14.49
CA GLY A 275 0.97 -20.03 -13.95
C GLY A 275 1.26 -20.30 -12.49
N GLY A 276 0.43 -21.16 -12.00
CA GLY A 276 0.66 -21.91 -10.82
C GLY A 276 0.26 -21.29 -9.53
N ALA A 277 0.01 -22.23 -8.73
CA ALA A 277 -0.54 -22.11 -7.43
C ALA A 277 0.16 -21.07 -6.60
N ALA A 278 -0.69 -20.41 -5.91
CA ALA A 278 -0.44 -19.64 -4.75
C ALA A 278 0.71 -20.16 -3.89
N ALA A 279 1.38 -19.21 -3.35
CA ALA A 279 2.30 -19.41 -2.26
C ALA A 279 1.67 -20.24 -1.12
N ARG A 280 2.49 -21.00 -0.43
CA ARG A 280 2.02 -21.77 0.73
C ARG A 280 1.60 -20.83 1.86
N PRO A 281 0.51 -21.15 2.59
CA PRO A 281 0.17 -20.39 3.78
C PRO A 281 1.31 -20.43 4.79
N ALA A 282 1.77 -19.26 5.21
CA ALA A 282 2.72 -19.17 6.30
C ALA A 282 2.03 -19.39 7.66
N THR A 283 2.76 -19.91 8.63
CA THR A 283 2.24 -20.04 10.01
C THR A 283 2.01 -18.66 10.62
N PRO A 284 0.86 -18.40 11.26
CA PRO A 284 0.62 -17.12 11.95
C PRO A 284 1.64 -16.91 13.06
N ILE A 285 2.13 -15.66 13.18
CA ILE A 285 2.82 -15.21 14.38
C ILE A 285 1.78 -14.49 15.23
N ALA A 286 1.73 -14.86 16.50
CA ALA A 286 0.91 -14.14 17.47
C ALA A 286 1.28 -12.64 17.48
N PRO A 287 0.31 -11.74 17.65
CA PRO A 287 0.48 -10.30 17.62
C PRO A 287 1.42 -9.79 18.71
#